data_90bda5a44955d2f8f3034748047a263f
#
_entry.id   90bda5a44955d2f8f3034748047a263f
#
_cell.length_a   1.000
_cell.length_b   1.000
_cell.length_c   1.000
_cell.angle_alpha   90.00
_cell.angle_beta   90.00
_cell.angle_gamma   90.00
#
_symmetry.space_group_name_H-M   'P 1'
#
loop_
_entity.id
_entity.type
_entity.pdbx_description
1 polymer ?
#
loop_
_entity_poly.entity_id
_entity_poly.type
_entity_poly.pdbx_seq_one_letter_code
_entity_poly.pdbx_strand_id
1 'polypeptide(L)'
;MCWPFGRPLRAVNPSGEKALQAFYEVSFSREMGCTEAEWLGWLPAAIGEHRWHPDAACVHIEIQQEDQTLGHLRITWRVGEPRVIALARIPRLLVDFAFEGLNEAQRYRFMRRFDLYMQRGGG
;
A
#
# COMPACT_ATOMS: atom_id res chain seq x y z
N MET A 1 17.21 -6.07 2.03
CA MET A 1 16.75 -5.90 0.73
C MET A 1 15.33 -6.31 0.54
N CYS A 2 14.61 -5.53 -0.17
CA CYS A 2 13.24 -5.83 -0.37
C CYS A 2 13.06 -6.94 -1.35
N TRP A 3 11.97 -7.64 -1.18
CA TRP A 3 11.60 -8.72 -2.00
C TRP A 3 11.29 -8.27 -3.38
N PRO A 4 11.86 -8.84 -4.37
CA PRO A 4 11.52 -8.50 -5.71
C PRO A 4 10.24 -9.16 -6.04
N PHE A 5 9.18 -8.51 -6.27
CA PHE A 5 7.96 -8.98 -6.50
C PHE A 5 7.71 -9.47 -7.77
N GLY A 6 7.16 -10.49 -7.95
CA GLY A 6 6.92 -11.13 -9.11
C GLY A 6 6.12 -10.39 -10.05
N ARG A 7 4.92 -10.28 -9.94
CA ARG A 7 4.23 -9.64 -10.83
C ARG A 7 3.07 -9.08 -10.30
N PRO A 8 2.63 -8.07 -10.74
CA PRO A 8 1.49 -7.38 -10.29
C PRO A 8 0.25 -8.13 -10.57
N LEU A 9 -0.64 -8.05 -9.71
CA LEU A 9 -1.87 -8.63 -9.93
C LEU A 9 -2.76 -7.56 -10.28
N ARG A 10 -3.80 -7.88 -10.97
CA ARG A 10 -4.63 -6.91 -11.33
C ARG A 10 -5.68 -6.81 -10.49
N ALA A 11 -5.80 -6.14 -9.60
CA ALA A 11 -6.89 -5.97 -8.76
C ALA A 11 -7.67 -4.80 -9.19
N VAL A 12 -7.95 -4.73 -10.37
CA VAL A 12 -8.63 -3.58 -10.87
C VAL A 12 -10.11 -3.71 -10.75
N ASN A 13 -10.74 -2.68 -10.26
CA ASN A 13 -12.16 -2.62 -10.24
C ASN A 13 -12.60 -2.22 -11.62
N PRO A 14 -13.31 -3.03 -12.32
CA PRO A 14 -13.67 -2.74 -13.70
C PRO A 14 -14.45 -1.46 -13.88
N SER A 15 -15.17 -1.04 -12.89
CA SER A 15 -15.94 0.16 -13.02
C SER A 15 -15.13 1.39 -12.67
N GLY A 16 -13.94 1.19 -12.19
CA GLY A 16 -13.10 2.32 -11.85
C GLY A 16 -13.54 3.07 -10.63
N GLU A 17 -14.41 2.47 -9.83
CA GLU A 17 -14.86 3.15 -8.68
C GLU A 17 -13.86 3.29 -7.61
N LYS A 18 -13.99 4.34 -6.84
CA LYS A 18 -13.10 4.54 -5.77
C LYS A 18 -13.57 3.99 -4.52
N ALA A 19 -14.56 3.17 -4.49
CA ALA A 19 -15.10 2.60 -3.27
C ALA A 19 -14.03 1.79 -2.56
N LEU A 20 -14.14 1.66 -1.27
CA LEU A 20 -13.23 0.84 -0.52
C LEU A 20 -13.38 -0.59 -0.96
N GLN A 21 -12.31 -1.29 -1.04
CA GLN A 21 -12.35 -2.67 -1.43
C GLN A 21 -12.96 -3.51 -0.31
N ALA A 22 -13.70 -4.52 -0.67
CA ALA A 22 -14.24 -5.44 0.31
C ALA A 22 -13.28 -6.61 0.52
N PHE A 23 -12.26 -6.70 -0.29
CA PHE A 23 -11.40 -7.86 -0.28
C PHE A 23 -10.01 -7.46 -0.73
N TYR A 24 -8.98 -7.99 -0.10
CA TYR A 24 -7.61 -7.73 -0.49
C TYR A 24 -6.89 -9.05 -0.69
N GLU A 25 -6.26 -9.18 -1.85
CA GLU A 25 -5.52 -10.38 -2.16
C GLU A 25 -4.24 -10.47 -1.34
N VAL A 26 -3.62 -11.64 -1.35
CA VAL A 26 -2.37 -11.82 -0.65
C VAL A 26 -1.31 -10.90 -1.22
N SER A 27 -1.32 -10.71 -2.52
CA SER A 27 -0.42 -9.72 -3.10
C SER A 27 -1.14 -8.99 -4.22
N PHE A 28 -0.84 -7.72 -4.33
CA PHE A 28 -1.48 -6.90 -5.34
C PHE A 28 -0.68 -5.62 -5.56
N SER A 29 -0.96 -4.95 -6.65
CA SER A 29 -0.28 -3.71 -7.00
C SER A 29 -1.31 -2.61 -7.17
N ARG A 30 -0.88 -1.38 -6.95
CA ARG A 30 -1.74 -0.24 -7.21
C ARG A 30 -0.88 0.94 -7.60
N GLU A 31 -1.53 1.92 -8.20
CA GLU A 31 -0.86 3.12 -8.63
C GLU A 31 -1.39 4.25 -7.76
N MET A 32 -0.49 5.03 -7.19
CA MET A 32 -0.88 6.13 -6.33
C MET A 32 -0.53 7.44 -7.04
N GLY A 33 -1.44 8.39 -6.99
CA GLY A 33 -1.21 9.68 -7.62
C GLY A 33 -0.51 10.64 -6.67
N CYS A 34 0.68 10.30 -6.25
CA CYS A 34 1.41 11.10 -5.28
C CYS A 34 2.89 10.98 -5.54
N THR A 35 3.66 11.87 -4.92
CA THR A 35 5.10 11.78 -4.99
C THR A 35 5.60 10.83 -3.91
N GLU A 36 6.84 10.40 -4.03
CA GLU A 36 7.41 9.55 -3.01
C GLU A 36 7.50 10.29 -1.68
N ALA A 37 7.78 11.57 -1.69
CA ALA A 37 7.87 12.34 -0.46
C ALA A 37 6.52 12.37 0.26
N GLU A 38 5.44 12.54 -0.50
CA GLU A 38 4.11 12.52 0.09
C GLU A 38 3.78 11.16 0.68
N TRP A 39 4.11 10.11 -0.07
CA TRP A 39 3.88 8.74 0.37
C TRP A 39 4.61 8.48 1.69
N LEU A 40 5.88 8.86 1.75
CA LEU A 40 6.67 8.64 2.95
C LEU A 40 6.14 9.44 4.13
N GLY A 41 5.56 10.60 3.86
CA GLY A 41 4.98 11.41 4.91
C GLY A 41 3.71 10.80 5.48
N TRP A 42 2.95 10.10 4.68
CA TRP A 42 1.70 9.50 5.12
C TRP A 42 1.88 8.12 5.75
N LEU A 43 2.95 7.43 5.40
CA LEU A 43 3.15 6.06 5.80
C LEU A 43 3.09 5.81 7.31
N PRO A 44 3.74 6.59 8.15
CA PRO A 44 3.71 6.27 9.57
C PRO A 44 2.31 6.25 10.15
N ALA A 45 1.49 7.22 9.78
CA ALA A 45 0.13 7.25 10.30
C ALA A 45 -0.71 6.12 9.74
N ALA A 46 -0.49 5.78 8.47
CA ALA A 46 -1.25 4.70 7.85
C ALA A 46 -0.89 3.36 8.47
N ILE A 47 0.36 3.15 8.81
CA ILE A 47 0.79 1.91 9.42
C ILE A 47 0.28 1.82 10.85
N GLY A 48 0.26 2.93 11.54
CA GLY A 48 -0.26 2.98 12.89
C GLY A 48 0.71 2.42 13.90
N GLU A 49 0.20 1.59 14.79
CA GLU A 49 1.01 1.10 15.89
C GLU A 49 1.74 -0.19 15.62
N HIS A 50 1.65 -0.68 14.40
CA HIS A 50 2.37 -1.90 14.07
C HIS A 50 3.86 -1.61 13.99
N ARG A 51 4.67 -2.63 14.22
CA ARG A 51 6.11 -2.48 14.15
C ARG A 51 6.52 -2.48 12.70
N TRP A 52 7.39 -1.59 12.29
CA TRP A 52 7.75 -1.53 10.89
C TRP A 52 9.21 -1.12 10.70
N HIS A 53 9.79 -1.61 9.63
CA HIS A 53 11.19 -1.44 9.35
C HIS A 53 11.37 -0.94 7.91
N PRO A 54 11.73 0.32 7.73
CA PRO A 54 11.92 0.85 6.39
C PRO A 54 13.27 0.45 5.82
N ASP A 55 13.34 0.30 4.51
CA ASP A 55 14.58 -0.06 3.85
C ASP A 55 14.53 0.40 2.41
N ALA A 56 15.18 1.50 2.07
CA ALA A 56 15.19 2.06 0.73
C ALA A 56 13.75 2.28 0.27
N ALA A 57 13.34 1.75 -0.85
CA ALA A 57 11.99 1.92 -1.37
C ALA A 57 11.11 0.76 -0.93
N CYS A 58 11.17 0.43 0.34
CA CYS A 58 10.47 -0.74 0.84
C CYS A 58 10.21 -0.59 2.32
N VAL A 59 9.15 -1.19 2.80
CA VAL A 59 8.91 -1.24 4.23
C VAL A 59 8.37 -2.62 4.57
N HIS A 60 8.85 -3.15 5.69
CA HIS A 60 8.40 -4.43 6.19
C HIS A 60 7.60 -4.15 7.47
N ILE A 61 6.36 -4.56 7.52
CA ILE A 61 5.48 -4.30 8.63
C ILE A 61 5.12 -5.61 9.30
N GLU A 62 5.26 -5.65 10.62
CA GLU A 62 4.85 -6.79 11.41
C GLU A 62 3.46 -6.47 11.92
N ILE A 63 2.46 -7.12 11.40
CA ILE A 63 1.09 -6.80 11.75
C ILE A 63 0.76 -7.48 13.06
N GLN A 64 0.40 -6.67 14.05
CA GLN A 64 0.24 -7.15 15.41
C GLN A 64 -1.16 -6.97 15.93
N GLN A 65 -1.53 -7.83 16.86
CA GLN A 65 -2.80 -7.71 17.52
C GLN A 65 -2.56 -8.18 18.95
N GLU A 66 -2.80 -7.30 19.91
CA GLU A 66 -2.64 -7.63 21.33
C GLU A 66 -1.26 -8.21 21.62
N ASP A 67 -0.25 -7.50 21.16
CA ASP A 67 1.14 -7.88 21.41
C ASP A 67 1.59 -9.17 20.73
N GLN A 68 0.81 -9.68 19.80
CA GLN A 68 1.21 -10.84 19.04
C GLN A 68 1.36 -10.48 17.59
N THR A 69 2.38 -11.02 16.95
CA THR A 69 2.55 -10.80 15.54
C THR A 69 1.72 -11.82 14.79
N LEU A 70 0.75 -11.33 14.04
CA LEU A 70 -0.11 -12.20 13.25
C LEU A 70 0.53 -12.58 11.93
N GLY A 71 1.24 -11.67 11.34
CA GLY A 71 1.85 -11.90 10.05
C GLY A 71 2.60 -10.67 9.61
N HIS A 72 2.91 -10.60 8.33
CA HIS A 72 3.76 -9.56 7.80
C HIS A 72 3.19 -8.97 6.53
N LEU A 73 3.53 -7.71 6.28
CA LEU A 73 3.21 -7.08 5.01
C LEU A 73 4.47 -6.43 4.50
N ARG A 74 4.78 -6.65 3.24
CA ARG A 74 5.92 -6.01 2.64
C ARG A 74 5.38 -5.09 1.56
N ILE A 75 5.75 -3.84 1.59
CA ILE A 75 5.33 -2.87 0.60
C ILE A 75 6.57 -2.34 -0.09
N THR A 76 6.58 -2.40 -1.41
CA THR A 76 7.68 -1.84 -2.18
C THR A 76 7.10 -0.84 -3.15
N TRP A 77 7.87 0.16 -3.51
CA TRP A 77 7.38 1.18 -4.44
C TRP A 77 8.48 1.71 -5.32
N ARG A 78 8.08 2.29 -6.43
CA ARG A 78 9.00 2.97 -7.31
C ARG A 78 8.26 4.09 -8.00
N VAL A 79 8.99 5.11 -8.36
CA VAL A 79 8.41 6.27 -9.03
C VAL A 79 8.19 5.91 -10.50
N GLY A 80 6.98 6.14 -10.96
CA GLY A 80 6.66 5.92 -12.37
C GLY A 80 6.72 7.22 -13.13
N GLU A 81 6.44 7.14 -14.41
CA GLU A 81 6.39 8.34 -15.21
C GLU A 81 5.14 9.12 -14.89
N PRO A 82 5.22 10.43 -14.78
CA PRO A 82 4.04 11.23 -14.46
C PRO A 82 2.99 11.09 -15.55
N ARG A 83 1.75 11.16 -15.14
CA ARG A 83 0.66 11.14 -16.08
C ARG A 83 0.37 12.58 -16.47
N VAL A 84 0.28 12.86 -17.74
CA VAL A 84 0.03 14.21 -18.21
C VAL A 84 -1.38 14.28 -18.75
N ILE A 85 -2.20 15.16 -18.17
CA ILE A 85 -3.56 15.35 -18.60
C ILE A 85 -3.72 16.84 -18.83
N ALA A 86 -3.94 17.24 -20.07
CA ALA A 86 -3.98 18.65 -20.47
C ALA A 86 -2.66 19.28 -20.04
N LEU A 87 -2.67 20.27 -19.19
CA LEU A 87 -1.46 20.93 -18.75
C LEU A 87 -1.01 20.46 -17.39
N ALA A 88 -1.70 19.49 -16.81
CA ALA A 88 -1.38 19.04 -15.48
C ALA A 88 -0.48 17.81 -15.53
N ARG A 89 0.51 17.78 -14.66
CA ARG A 89 1.39 16.62 -14.53
C ARG A 89 1.07 16.01 -13.18
N ILE A 90 0.61 14.77 -13.18
CA ILE A 90 0.23 14.08 -11.97
C ILE A 90 1.27 13.02 -11.66
N PRO A 91 1.90 13.10 -10.51
CA PRO A 91 2.94 12.11 -10.18
C PRO A 91 2.33 10.73 -10.04
N ARG A 92 3.12 9.72 -10.31
CA ARG A 92 2.68 8.34 -10.17
C ARG A 92 3.67 7.58 -9.35
N LEU A 93 3.16 6.85 -8.38
CA LEU A 93 3.98 5.97 -7.57
C LEU A 93 3.40 4.58 -7.73
N LEU A 94 4.23 3.62 -8.12
CA LEU A 94 3.78 2.26 -8.34
C LEU A 94 4.11 1.46 -7.09
N VAL A 95 3.09 0.92 -6.47
CA VAL A 95 3.22 0.30 -5.15
C VAL A 95 2.77 -1.14 -5.18
N ASP A 96 3.58 -2.02 -4.63
CA ASP A 96 3.25 -3.43 -4.56
C ASP A 96 3.12 -3.87 -3.11
N PHE A 97 2.11 -4.65 -2.84
CA PHE A 97 1.83 -5.15 -1.49
C PHE A 97 1.90 -6.67 -1.48
N ALA A 98 2.52 -7.23 -0.47
CA ALA A 98 2.58 -8.68 -0.32
C ALA A 98 2.44 -9.05 1.14
N PHE A 99 1.40 -9.80 1.44
CA PHE A 99 1.14 -10.25 2.80
C PHE A 99 1.65 -11.65 3.01
N GLU A 100 1.98 -11.95 4.24
CA GLU A 100 2.42 -13.28 4.61
C GLU A 100 1.84 -13.61 5.97
N GLY A 101 1.17 -14.73 6.10
CA GLY A 101 0.69 -15.20 7.41
C GLY A 101 -0.64 -14.65 7.85
N LEU A 102 -1.31 -13.85 7.04
CA LEU A 102 -2.59 -13.28 7.43
C LEU A 102 -3.72 -13.88 6.60
N ASN A 103 -4.84 -14.08 7.25
CA ASN A 103 -6.02 -14.55 6.52
C ASN A 103 -6.75 -13.34 5.93
N GLU A 104 -7.81 -13.59 5.20
CA GLU A 104 -8.51 -12.55 4.49
C GLU A 104 -9.05 -11.46 5.41
N ALA A 105 -9.63 -11.85 6.52
CA ALA A 105 -10.20 -10.88 7.45
C ALA A 105 -9.12 -10.00 8.07
N GLN A 106 -7.97 -10.58 8.35
CA GLN A 106 -6.87 -9.82 8.92
C GLN A 106 -6.28 -8.84 7.91
N ARG A 107 -6.16 -9.26 6.66
CA ARG A 107 -5.70 -8.37 5.60
C ARG A 107 -6.68 -7.21 5.42
N TYR A 108 -7.96 -7.52 5.45
CA TYR A 108 -8.99 -6.50 5.28
C TYR A 108 -8.92 -5.48 6.40
N ARG A 109 -8.78 -5.94 7.64
CA ARG A 109 -8.75 -5.05 8.79
C ARG A 109 -7.57 -4.08 8.69
N PHE A 110 -6.41 -4.59 8.34
CA PHE A 110 -5.24 -3.74 8.21
C PHE A 110 -5.41 -2.74 7.07
N MET A 111 -5.80 -3.23 5.91
CA MET A 111 -5.85 -2.38 4.73
C MET A 111 -6.96 -1.34 4.80
N ARG A 112 -8.06 -1.65 5.49
CA ARG A 112 -9.11 -0.68 5.63
C ARG A 112 -8.61 0.56 6.35
N ARG A 113 -7.86 0.37 7.42
CA ARG A 113 -7.31 1.50 8.14
C ARG A 113 -6.23 2.20 7.32
N PHE A 114 -5.38 1.40 6.70
CA PHE A 114 -4.30 1.94 5.88
C PHE A 114 -4.87 2.82 4.78
N ASP A 115 -5.88 2.35 4.08
CA ASP A 115 -6.47 3.10 2.99
C ASP A 115 -7.17 4.35 3.46
N LEU A 116 -7.80 4.30 4.62
CA LEU A 116 -8.44 5.48 5.15
C LEU A 116 -7.42 6.59 5.44
N TYR A 117 -6.29 6.22 5.99
CA TYR A 117 -5.27 7.21 6.28
C TYR A 117 -4.60 7.73 5.02
N MET A 118 -4.43 6.89 4.03
CA MET A 118 -3.88 7.34 2.77
C MET A 118 -4.82 8.31 2.07
N GLN A 119 -6.13 8.07 2.14
CA GLN A 119 -7.07 8.97 1.55
C GLN A 119 -7.06 10.32 2.22
N ARG A 120 -6.94 10.33 3.54
CA ARG A 120 -6.91 11.60 4.25
C ARG A 120 -5.67 12.36 3.94
N GLY A 121 -4.57 11.68 3.72
CA GLY A 121 -3.32 12.34 3.47
C GLY A 121 -3.29 13.10 2.18
N GLY A 122 -4.08 12.72 1.23
CA GLY A 122 -4.04 13.46 0.03
C GLY A 122 -4.64 12.75 -1.11
N GLY A 123 -5.14 11.69 -0.76
CA GLY A 123 -5.68 10.90 -1.74
C GLY A 123 -6.88 11.25 -2.36
#